data_acaee56a49751ec59956479fb313140a
#
_entry.id   acaee56a49751ec59956479fb313140a
#
_cell.length_a   1.000
_cell.length_b   1.000
_cell.length_c   1.000
_cell.angle_alpha   90.00
_cell.angle_beta   90.00
_cell.angle_gamma   90.00
#
_symmetry.space_group_name_H-M   'P 1'
#
loop_
_entity.id
_entity.type
_entity.pdbx_description
1 polymer ?
#
loop_
_entity_poly.entity_id
_entity_poly.type
_entity_poly.pdbx_seq_one_letter_code
_entity_poly.pdbx_strand_id
1 'polypeptide(L)'
;MTSIIYVGMDVHTTNFTFCCYTADSDRGFAVAQTEPDYRQVIKYMECVQKQRGEECKFVCGYEAGCLGYSLYHQLTRCGVDCVILAPSTMHQEKGKRIKTDRRDAENIARRLAF
;
A
#
# COMPACT_ATOMS: atom_id res chain seq x y z
N MET A 1 21.37 9.77 -1.92
CA MET A 1 20.88 8.42 -2.21
C MET A 1 19.38 8.39 -2.05
N THR A 2 18.67 7.87 -3.04
CA THR A 2 17.22 7.85 -3.00
C THR A 2 16.74 6.61 -2.26
N SER A 3 15.89 6.79 -1.27
CA SER A 3 15.31 5.67 -0.55
C SER A 3 14.09 5.14 -1.30
N ILE A 4 13.93 3.84 -1.33
CA ILE A 4 12.74 3.23 -1.92
C ILE A 4 11.78 2.86 -0.80
N ILE A 5 10.57 3.38 -0.88
CA ILE A 5 9.53 3.08 0.09
C ILE A 5 8.45 2.25 -0.60
N TYR A 6 8.16 1.11 -0.03
CA TYR A 6 7.13 0.22 -0.55
C TYR A 6 5.85 0.49 0.20
N VAL A 7 4.78 0.79 -0.52
CA VAL A 7 3.49 1.09 0.07
C VAL A 7 2.54 -0.06 -0.21
N GLY A 8 2.24 -0.81 0.83
CA GLY A 8 1.24 -1.87 0.73
C GLY A 8 -0.14 -1.28 0.92
N MET A 9 -1.07 -1.66 0.07
CA MET A 9 -2.42 -1.14 0.11
C MET A 9 -3.41 -2.30 0.24
N ASP A 10 -4.16 -2.28 1.33
CA ASP A 10 -5.28 -3.20 1.49
C ASP A 10 -6.51 -2.43 1.05
N VAL A 11 -7.03 -2.77 -0.13
CA VAL A 11 -8.06 -1.98 -0.78
C VAL A 11 -9.40 -2.68 -0.71
N HIS A 12 -10.39 -1.94 -0.21
CA HIS A 12 -11.76 -2.42 -0.09
C HIS A 12 -12.68 -1.38 -0.72
N THR A 13 -13.90 -1.77 -0.98
CA THR A 13 -14.89 -0.84 -1.56
C THR A 13 -15.25 0.28 -0.60
N THR A 14 -15.00 0.10 0.68
CA THR A 14 -15.38 1.08 1.71
C THR A 14 -14.20 1.91 2.21
N ASN A 15 -12.99 1.39 2.11
CA ASN A 15 -11.82 2.14 2.56
C ASN A 15 -10.54 1.53 2.02
N PHE A 16 -9.46 2.31 2.10
CA PHE A 16 -8.11 1.85 1.79
C PHE A 16 -7.28 1.94 3.06
N THR A 17 -6.44 0.94 3.30
CA THR A 17 -5.48 0.96 4.41
C THR A 17 -4.08 0.88 3.81
N PHE A 18 -3.20 1.77 4.26
CA PHE A 18 -1.84 1.85 3.73
C PHE A 18 -0.82 1.54 4.81
N CYS A 19 0.28 0.96 4.40
CA CYS A 19 1.44 0.77 5.28
C CYS A 19 2.70 0.90 4.46
N CYS A 20 3.68 1.63 4.95
CA CYS A 20 4.97 1.77 4.30
C CYS A 20 5.95 0.74 4.84
N TYR A 21 6.91 0.36 4.00
CA TYR A 21 7.96 -0.57 4.40
C TYR A 21 9.21 -0.27 3.59
N THR A 22 10.37 -0.37 4.22
CA THR A 22 11.64 -0.23 3.51
C THR A 22 12.43 -1.51 3.71
N ALA A 23 13.32 -1.83 2.76
CA ALA A 23 14.04 -3.08 2.78
C ALA A 23 14.98 -3.21 4.00
N ASP A 24 15.39 -2.08 4.57
CA ASP A 24 16.26 -2.08 5.73
C ASP A 24 15.49 -1.99 7.05
N SER A 25 14.18 -2.04 6.99
CA SER A 25 13.34 -1.95 8.18
C SER A 25 12.82 -3.34 8.51
N ASP A 26 12.51 -3.59 9.78
CA ASP A 26 11.97 -4.89 10.16
C ASP A 26 10.48 -4.84 10.43
N ARG A 27 9.84 -3.68 10.26
CA ARG A 27 8.40 -3.58 10.40
C ARG A 27 7.86 -2.42 9.59
N GLY A 28 6.55 -2.44 9.36
CA GLY A 28 5.89 -1.37 8.64
C GLY A 28 5.75 -0.10 9.47
N PHE A 29 5.54 1.01 8.80
CA PHE A 29 5.36 2.30 9.45
C PHE A 29 4.35 3.14 8.67
N ALA A 30 3.94 4.25 9.26
CA ALA A 30 3.02 5.22 8.65
C ALA A 30 1.69 4.59 8.23
N VAL A 31 1.13 3.74 9.09
CA VAL A 31 -0.15 3.10 8.81
C VAL A 31 -1.25 4.17 8.79
N ALA A 32 -2.09 4.12 7.77
CA ALA A 32 -3.18 5.08 7.61
C ALA A 32 -4.37 4.42 6.94
N GLN A 33 -5.56 4.94 7.20
CA GLN A 33 -6.77 4.45 6.57
C GLN A 33 -7.52 5.64 5.99
N THR A 34 -8.00 5.50 4.75
CA THR A 34 -8.62 6.60 4.03
C THR A 34 -9.86 6.14 3.30
N GLU A 35 -10.55 7.10 2.68
CA GLU A 35 -11.64 6.78 1.77
C GLU A 35 -11.10 6.05 0.55
N PRO A 36 -11.92 5.26 -0.15
CA PRO A 36 -11.46 4.44 -1.28
C PRO A 36 -11.35 5.25 -2.56
N ASP A 37 -10.32 6.08 -2.64
CA ASP A 37 -10.11 7.01 -3.76
C ASP A 37 -8.63 7.03 -4.10
N TYR A 38 -8.29 6.92 -5.39
CA TYR A 38 -6.89 6.92 -5.82
C TYR A 38 -6.16 8.20 -5.43
N ARG A 39 -6.88 9.30 -5.31
CA ARG A 39 -6.25 10.57 -4.91
C ARG A 39 -5.73 10.52 -3.48
N GLN A 40 -6.34 9.67 -2.64
CA GLN A 40 -5.85 9.49 -1.28
C GLN A 40 -4.50 8.79 -1.25
N VAL A 41 -4.24 7.92 -2.22
CA VAL A 41 -2.94 7.26 -2.33
C VAL A 41 -1.87 8.32 -2.59
N ILE A 42 -2.14 9.22 -3.51
CA ILE A 42 -1.18 10.28 -3.86
C ILE A 42 -0.95 11.20 -2.67
N LYS A 43 -2.01 11.61 -1.99
CA LYS A 43 -1.88 12.45 -0.79
C LYS A 43 -1.08 11.77 0.29
N TYR A 44 -1.30 10.48 0.48
CA TYR A 44 -0.58 9.72 1.48
C TYR A 44 0.92 9.71 1.18
N MET A 45 1.27 9.46 -0.08
CA MET A 45 2.67 9.45 -0.47
C MET A 45 3.32 10.82 -0.28
N GLU A 46 2.59 11.89 -0.59
CA GLU A 46 3.10 13.25 -0.40
C GLU A 46 3.33 13.53 1.08
N CYS A 47 2.45 13.08 1.94
CA CYS A 47 2.63 13.26 3.38
C CYS A 47 3.86 12.52 3.88
N VAL A 48 4.05 11.28 3.44
CA VAL A 48 5.21 10.49 3.86
C VAL A 48 6.49 11.15 3.35
N GLN A 49 6.48 11.64 2.12
CA GLN A 49 7.63 12.33 1.55
C GLN A 49 8.03 13.53 2.40
N LYS A 50 7.05 14.33 2.83
CA LYS A 50 7.32 15.48 3.66
C LYS A 50 7.88 15.09 5.02
N GLN A 51 7.33 14.04 5.61
CA GLN A 51 7.78 13.59 6.92
C GLN A 51 9.21 13.10 6.89
N ARG A 52 9.61 12.44 5.81
CA ARG A 52 10.96 11.92 5.73
C ARG A 52 11.98 13.01 5.39
N GLY A 53 11.57 14.04 4.69
CA GLY A 53 12.44 15.17 4.40
C GLY A 53 13.56 14.90 3.42
N GLU A 54 13.61 13.69 2.86
CA GLU A 54 14.62 13.36 1.85
C GLU A 54 13.92 12.78 0.63
N GLU A 55 14.62 12.74 -0.47
CA GLU A 55 14.03 12.26 -1.71
C GLU A 55 13.72 10.78 -1.59
N CYS A 56 12.50 10.37 -1.92
CA CYS A 56 12.05 9.00 -1.84
C CYS A 56 11.41 8.59 -3.13
N LYS A 57 11.63 7.34 -3.50
CA LYS A 57 10.91 6.73 -4.60
C LYS A 57 9.87 5.79 -4.00
N PHE A 58 8.64 5.89 -4.48
CA PHE A 58 7.56 5.06 -3.95
C PHE A 58 7.18 3.98 -4.95
N VAL A 59 6.98 2.78 -4.45
CA VAL A 59 6.40 1.68 -5.22
C VAL A 59 5.22 1.20 -4.40
N CYS A 60 4.03 1.29 -4.97
CA CYS A 60 2.84 0.81 -4.26
C CYS A 60 2.31 -0.44 -4.91
N GLY A 61 1.48 -1.15 -4.17
CA GLY A 61 0.88 -2.37 -4.69
C GLY A 61 -0.29 -2.82 -3.86
N TYR A 62 -1.16 -3.61 -4.49
CA TYR A 62 -2.29 -4.23 -3.83
C TYR A 62 -2.56 -5.57 -4.46
N GLU A 63 -3.32 -6.40 -3.77
CA GLU A 63 -3.67 -7.71 -4.31
C GLU A 63 -4.85 -7.59 -5.25
N ALA A 64 -4.81 -8.34 -6.35
CA ALA A 64 -5.94 -8.40 -7.27
C ALA A 64 -7.14 -8.92 -6.50
N GLY A 65 -8.29 -8.32 -6.75
CA GLY A 65 -9.50 -8.68 -6.02
C GLY A 65 -10.68 -7.88 -6.50
N CYS A 66 -11.55 -7.48 -5.58
CA CYS A 66 -12.83 -6.90 -5.92
C CYS A 66 -12.73 -5.58 -6.68
N LEU A 67 -11.62 -4.85 -6.53
CA LEU A 67 -11.46 -3.58 -7.24
C LEU A 67 -10.83 -3.76 -8.63
N GLY A 68 -10.39 -4.95 -8.96
CA GLY A 68 -9.81 -5.22 -10.27
C GLY A 68 -8.62 -4.32 -10.57
N TYR A 69 -8.57 -3.81 -11.80
CA TYR A 69 -7.44 -3.01 -12.27
C TYR A 69 -7.70 -1.52 -12.34
N SER A 70 -8.88 -1.06 -11.93
CA SER A 70 -9.23 0.35 -12.04
C SER A 70 -8.25 1.24 -11.29
N LEU A 71 -7.97 0.89 -10.05
CA LEU A 71 -7.05 1.66 -9.22
C LEU A 71 -5.66 1.67 -9.83
N TYR A 72 -5.20 0.53 -10.34
CA TYR A 72 -3.92 0.43 -11.01
C TYR A 72 -3.82 1.41 -12.17
N HIS A 73 -4.84 1.44 -13.02
CA HIS A 73 -4.83 2.34 -14.18
C HIS A 73 -4.87 3.80 -13.75
N GLN A 74 -5.64 4.13 -12.73
CA GLN A 74 -5.72 5.50 -12.23
C GLN A 74 -4.36 5.95 -11.70
N LEU A 75 -3.68 5.11 -10.95
CA LEU A 75 -2.39 5.45 -10.37
C LEU A 75 -1.30 5.55 -11.42
N THR A 76 -1.27 4.61 -12.37
CA THR A 76 -0.24 4.64 -13.41
C THR A 76 -0.41 5.84 -14.31
N ARG A 77 -1.63 6.31 -14.54
CA ARG A 77 -1.86 7.55 -15.30
C ARG A 77 -1.28 8.75 -14.59
N CYS A 78 -1.22 8.72 -13.28
CA CYS A 78 -0.65 9.80 -12.49
C CYS A 78 0.87 9.68 -12.33
N GLY A 79 1.48 8.70 -12.97
CA GLY A 79 2.92 8.52 -12.86
C GLY A 79 3.38 7.75 -11.64
N VAL A 80 2.45 7.07 -10.96
CA VAL A 80 2.78 6.29 -9.76
C VAL A 80 3.13 4.87 -10.17
N ASP A 81 4.25 4.36 -9.65
CA ASP A 81 4.62 2.97 -9.88
C ASP A 81 3.72 2.08 -9.04
N CYS A 82 2.90 1.30 -9.69
CA CYS A 82 1.93 0.43 -9.01
C CYS A 82 2.06 -0.99 -9.51
N VAL A 83 1.99 -1.94 -8.59
CA VAL A 83 2.09 -3.37 -8.90
C VAL A 83 0.83 -4.05 -8.40
N ILE A 84 0.30 -4.98 -9.20
CA ILE A 84 -0.82 -5.81 -8.76
C ILE A 84 -0.26 -7.18 -8.42
N LEU A 85 -0.46 -7.60 -7.18
CA LEU A 85 0.04 -8.88 -6.69
C LEU A 85 -1.04 -9.93 -6.82
N ALA A 86 -0.63 -11.17 -6.99
CA ALA A 86 -1.58 -12.27 -6.98
C ALA A 86 -2.18 -12.38 -5.57
N PRO A 87 -3.45 -12.75 -5.47
CA PRO A 87 -4.06 -12.89 -4.14
C PRO A 87 -3.29 -13.91 -3.32
N SER A 88 -3.17 -13.60 -2.02
CA SER A 88 -2.50 -14.50 -1.11
C SER A 88 -3.34 -15.75 -0.93
N THR A 89 -2.71 -16.92 -0.98
CA THR A 89 -3.39 -18.16 -0.69
C THR A 89 -3.37 -18.48 0.77
N MET A 90 -2.73 -17.70 1.61
CA MET A 90 -2.75 -17.94 3.02
C MET A 90 -4.13 -17.72 3.52
N HIS A 91 -4.58 -18.63 4.39
CA HIS A 91 -5.87 -18.58 4.77
C HIS A 91 -6.23 -17.41 5.48
N GLN A 92 -7.47 -17.00 5.43
CA GLN A 92 -7.92 -15.92 6.15
C GLN A 92 -8.68 -16.34 7.34
N GLU A 93 -8.39 -15.75 8.49
CA GLU A 93 -9.16 -16.00 9.64
C GLU A 93 -10.38 -15.19 9.64
N LYS A 94 -11.51 -15.81 9.83
CA LYS A 94 -12.75 -15.12 9.85
C LYS A 94 -12.95 -14.40 11.16
N GLY A 95 -13.57 -13.25 11.14
CA GLY A 95 -14.02 -12.57 12.33
C GLY A 95 -13.10 -11.56 12.96
N LYS A 96 -11.91 -11.32 12.39
CA LYS A 96 -10.99 -10.35 12.95
C LYS A 96 -10.55 -9.34 11.93
N ARG A 97 -11.49 -8.70 11.29
CA ARG A 97 -11.16 -7.86 10.13
C ARG A 97 -10.42 -6.59 10.46
N ILE A 98 -10.71 -5.96 11.60
CA ILE A 98 -10.08 -4.68 11.89
C ILE A 98 -8.59 -4.81 12.08
N LYS A 99 -8.15 -5.87 12.78
CA LYS A 99 -6.74 -6.10 12.97
C LYS A 99 -6.07 -6.58 11.71
N THR A 100 -6.80 -7.30 10.85
CA THR A 100 -6.21 -7.86 9.64
C THR A 100 -5.93 -6.81 8.58
N ASP A 101 -6.70 -5.71 8.52
CA ASP A 101 -6.46 -4.69 7.51
C ASP A 101 -5.06 -4.10 7.62
N ARG A 102 -4.62 -3.78 8.84
CA ARG A 102 -3.28 -3.23 9.05
C ARG A 102 -2.21 -4.26 8.73
N ARG A 103 -2.43 -5.48 9.19
CA ARG A 103 -1.49 -6.57 8.96
C ARG A 103 -1.40 -6.92 7.48
N ASP A 104 -2.55 -6.89 6.79
CA ASP A 104 -2.58 -7.19 5.37
C ASP A 104 -1.83 -6.13 4.57
N ALA A 105 -2.00 -4.85 4.91
CA ALA A 105 -1.27 -3.79 4.23
C ALA A 105 0.23 -3.93 4.45
N GLU A 106 0.64 -4.26 5.67
CA GLU A 106 2.05 -4.46 5.96
C GLU A 106 2.61 -5.66 5.21
N ASN A 107 1.86 -6.76 5.14
CA ASN A 107 2.29 -7.94 4.41
C ASN A 107 2.44 -7.66 2.92
N ILE A 108 1.53 -6.87 2.37
CA ILE A 108 1.64 -6.48 0.96
C ILE A 108 2.90 -5.64 0.75
N ALA A 109 3.17 -4.70 1.64
CA ALA A 109 4.37 -3.89 1.53
C ALA A 109 5.64 -4.74 1.58
N ARG A 110 5.67 -5.74 2.47
CA ARG A 110 6.81 -6.65 2.55
C ARG A 110 6.98 -7.47 1.28
N ARG A 111 5.88 -7.91 0.69
CA ARG A 111 5.95 -8.65 -0.56
C ARG A 111 6.52 -7.80 -1.69
N LEU A 112 6.21 -6.52 -1.71
CA LEU A 112 6.77 -5.61 -2.70
C LEU A 112 8.28 -5.44 -2.51
N ALA A 113 8.75 -5.44 -1.28
CA ALA A 113 10.15 -5.21 -0.97
C ALA A 113 11.01 -6.43 -1.26
N PHE A 114 10.45 -7.60 -1.23
CA PHE A 114 11.13 -8.85 -1.45
C PHE A 114 10.43 -9.68 -2.52
#